data_bf1c57acdcee0d758393234a59002f7f
#
_entry.id   bf1c57acdcee0d758393234a59002f7f
#
_cell.length_a   1.000
_cell.length_b   1.000
_cell.length_c   1.000
_cell.angle_alpha   90.00
_cell.angle_beta   90.00
_cell.angle_gamma   90.00
#
_symmetry.space_group_name_H-M   'P 1'
#
loop_
_entity.id
_entity.type
_entity.pdbx_description
1 polymer ?
#
loop_
_entity_poly.entity_id
_entity_poly.type
_entity_poly.pdbx_seq_one_letter_code
_entity_poly.pdbx_strand_id
1 'polypeptide(L)'
;EYTGASIFVAEYAPDRKRGFLGSWLDFGSIAGFVLGAGVVVLISTILGEADFEAWGWRLPFFLALPLGIIGLYLRHALEETPAFQQHMDKLEQGDRQGLTHGPKVSFKEVATQHWRSLLTCIGIVAATNVTYYMLLTYMPSYLSHNLHYKENSGVLIIIAIMVGMLFVQPFIGFVSDKIGRKPFIIAGSVGLLFLSIPAFMLITSGKIGLIFAGLLILAVVLNFFIGVMASTLPAMFPTHLRYSALASAFNVSVLIAGVTPTAVAWLVESTNDLFMPAYYLMVFAVVGLITGLTMKETANKPLRGAAPAASDMAEAK
;
A
#
# COMPACT_ATOMS: atom_id res chain seq x y z
N GLU A 1 1.46 1.07 11.64
CA GLU A 1 2.00 -0.32 11.66
C GLU A 1 2.56 -0.75 10.30
N TYR A 2 1.93 -0.42 9.16
CA TYR A 2 2.45 -0.75 7.82
C TYR A 2 3.92 -0.33 7.64
N THR A 3 4.27 0.88 8.04
CA THR A 3 5.64 1.41 7.93
C THR A 3 6.65 0.57 8.69
N GLY A 4 6.33 0.20 9.93
CA GLY A 4 7.20 -0.67 10.74
C GLY A 4 7.38 -2.05 10.12
N ALA A 5 6.29 -2.67 9.66
CA ALA A 5 6.31 -3.97 9.00
C ALA A 5 7.11 -3.93 7.67
N SER A 6 6.95 -2.86 6.87
CA SER A 6 7.70 -2.71 5.61
C SER A 6 9.21 -2.54 5.84
N ILE A 7 9.61 -1.81 6.89
CA ILE A 7 11.01 -1.67 7.27
C ILE A 7 11.56 -3.01 7.76
N PHE A 8 10.83 -3.70 8.63
CA PHE A 8 11.21 -5.02 9.14
C PHE A 8 11.48 -6.00 8.00
N VAL A 9 10.51 -6.17 7.09
CA VAL A 9 10.67 -7.05 5.93
C VAL A 9 11.85 -6.61 5.04
N ALA A 10 12.00 -5.30 4.80
CA ALA A 10 13.07 -4.80 3.94
C ALA A 10 14.48 -5.01 4.54
N GLU A 11 14.61 -4.96 5.88
CA GLU A 11 15.89 -5.14 6.60
C GLU A 11 16.28 -6.61 6.76
N TYR A 12 15.31 -7.53 6.85
CA TYR A 12 15.56 -8.97 6.89
C TYR A 12 15.68 -9.60 5.50
N ALA A 13 15.11 -8.98 4.46
CA ALA A 13 15.12 -9.53 3.12
C ALA A 13 16.49 -9.38 2.44
N PRO A 14 17.01 -10.44 1.80
CA PRO A 14 18.17 -10.33 0.92
C PRO A 14 17.95 -9.28 -0.19
N ASP A 15 19.00 -8.56 -0.57
CA ASP A 15 18.89 -7.48 -1.56
C ASP A 15 18.25 -7.94 -2.88
N ARG A 16 18.57 -9.16 -3.32
CA ARG A 16 18.06 -9.77 -4.56
C ARG A 16 16.62 -10.27 -4.49
N LYS A 17 16.05 -10.46 -3.30
CA LYS A 17 14.69 -11.00 -3.08
C LYS A 17 13.78 -10.04 -2.31
N ARG A 18 14.24 -8.81 -2.09
CA ARG A 18 13.51 -7.82 -1.28
C ARG A 18 12.17 -7.44 -1.90
N GLY A 19 12.06 -7.39 -3.24
CA GLY A 19 10.81 -7.14 -3.94
C GLY A 19 9.81 -8.25 -3.72
N PHE A 20 10.22 -9.50 -3.94
CA PHE A 20 9.38 -10.67 -3.72
C PHE A 20 8.91 -10.78 -2.27
N LEU A 21 9.83 -10.69 -1.30
CA LEU A 21 9.45 -10.78 0.12
C LEU A 21 8.63 -9.58 0.58
N GLY A 22 8.94 -8.37 0.11
CA GLY A 22 8.15 -7.17 0.41
C GLY A 22 6.71 -7.25 -0.11
N SER A 23 6.50 -7.85 -1.27
CA SER A 23 5.15 -7.97 -1.85
C SER A 23 4.18 -8.82 -1.01
N TRP A 24 4.69 -9.72 -0.16
CA TRP A 24 3.88 -10.49 0.78
C TRP A 24 3.25 -9.64 1.88
N LEU A 25 3.82 -8.47 2.19
CA LEU A 25 3.22 -7.54 3.15
C LEU A 25 1.88 -7.01 2.61
N ASP A 26 1.88 -6.53 1.38
CA ASP A 26 0.68 -6.01 0.74
C ASP A 26 -0.30 -7.13 0.35
N PHE A 27 0.21 -8.33 0.02
CA PHE A 27 -0.61 -9.54 -0.09
C PHE A 27 -1.41 -9.78 1.20
N GLY A 28 -0.75 -9.71 2.36
CA GLY A 28 -1.42 -9.84 3.66
C GLY A 28 -2.48 -8.75 3.89
N SER A 29 -2.21 -7.52 3.46
CA SER A 29 -3.18 -6.42 3.54
C SER A 29 -4.43 -6.68 2.71
N ILE A 30 -4.27 -7.07 1.43
CA ILE A 30 -5.41 -7.41 0.55
C ILE A 30 -6.14 -8.65 1.06
N ALA A 31 -5.42 -9.69 1.52
CA ALA A 31 -6.04 -10.88 2.09
C ALA A 31 -6.90 -10.53 3.32
N GLY A 32 -6.42 -9.60 4.17
CA GLY A 32 -7.20 -9.06 5.28
C GLY A 32 -8.51 -8.40 4.83
N PHE A 33 -8.47 -7.59 3.76
CA PHE A 33 -9.68 -6.97 3.18
C PHE A 33 -10.64 -8.02 2.62
N VAL A 34 -10.13 -9.02 1.89
CA VAL A 34 -10.94 -10.13 1.34
C VAL A 34 -11.64 -10.90 2.46
N LEU A 35 -10.90 -11.23 3.52
CA LEU A 35 -11.46 -11.93 4.68
C LEU A 35 -12.50 -11.08 5.41
N GLY A 36 -12.18 -9.80 5.66
CA GLY A 36 -13.10 -8.88 6.34
C GLY A 36 -14.40 -8.67 5.56
N ALA A 37 -14.30 -8.35 4.27
CA ALA A 37 -15.47 -8.17 3.41
C ALA A 37 -16.25 -9.49 3.25
N GLY A 38 -15.55 -10.62 3.10
CA GLY A 38 -16.17 -11.95 3.01
C GLY A 38 -16.96 -12.32 4.27
N VAL A 39 -16.42 -12.03 5.44
CA VAL A 39 -17.12 -12.23 6.74
C VAL A 39 -18.39 -11.38 6.81
N VAL A 40 -18.32 -10.11 6.41
CA VAL A 40 -19.48 -9.21 6.40
C VAL A 40 -20.57 -9.74 5.48
N VAL A 41 -20.21 -10.12 4.23
CA VAL A 41 -21.16 -10.69 3.26
C VAL A 41 -21.76 -12.00 3.77
N LEU A 42 -20.94 -12.87 4.35
CA LEU A 42 -21.41 -14.15 4.91
C LEU A 42 -22.44 -13.95 6.03
N ILE A 43 -22.12 -13.07 7.00
CA ILE A 43 -23.01 -12.80 8.14
C ILE A 43 -24.29 -12.11 7.68
N SER A 44 -24.22 -11.12 6.79
CA SER A 44 -25.39 -10.44 6.26
C SER A 44 -26.31 -11.38 5.47
N THR A 45 -25.72 -12.35 4.76
CA THR A 45 -26.50 -13.38 4.02
C THR A 45 -27.19 -14.36 4.96
N ILE A 46 -26.54 -14.76 6.08
CA ILE A 46 -27.11 -15.72 7.04
C ILE A 46 -28.21 -15.07 7.88
N LEU A 47 -28.00 -13.84 8.36
CA LEU A 47 -28.94 -13.15 9.23
C LEU A 47 -30.06 -12.44 8.46
N GLY A 48 -29.81 -12.07 7.19
CA GLY A 48 -30.64 -11.14 6.44
C GLY A 48 -30.31 -9.68 6.76
N GLU A 49 -30.66 -8.77 5.84
CA GLU A 49 -30.31 -7.34 5.94
C GLU A 49 -30.84 -6.68 7.21
N ALA A 50 -32.11 -6.95 7.58
CA ALA A 50 -32.74 -6.32 8.75
C ALA A 50 -32.04 -6.68 10.07
N ASP A 51 -31.73 -7.95 10.30
CA ASP A 51 -31.05 -8.40 11.51
C ASP A 51 -29.57 -8.02 11.51
N PHE A 52 -28.95 -8.00 10.33
CA PHE A 52 -27.56 -7.52 10.20
C PHE A 52 -27.45 -6.05 10.56
N GLU A 53 -28.32 -5.18 10.06
CA GLU A 53 -28.33 -3.76 10.39
C GLU A 53 -28.67 -3.49 11.86
N ALA A 54 -29.61 -4.25 12.43
CA ALA A 54 -30.02 -4.05 13.82
C ALA A 54 -28.90 -4.40 14.83
N TRP A 55 -28.24 -5.53 14.67
CA TRP A 55 -27.24 -6.02 15.64
C TRP A 55 -26.09 -6.81 15.03
N GLY A 56 -26.30 -7.52 13.90
CA GLY A 56 -25.36 -8.47 13.31
C GLY A 56 -24.03 -7.86 12.87
N TRP A 57 -23.99 -6.56 12.57
CA TRP A 57 -22.76 -5.83 12.20
C TRP A 57 -21.67 -5.86 13.29
N ARG A 58 -22.03 -6.22 14.53
CA ARG A 58 -21.07 -6.36 15.64
C ARG A 58 -20.26 -7.64 15.56
N LEU A 59 -20.78 -8.69 14.92
CA LEU A 59 -20.14 -10.01 14.85
C LEU A 59 -18.77 -10.01 14.17
N PRO A 60 -18.55 -9.30 13.04
CA PRO A 60 -17.24 -9.19 12.43
C PRO A 60 -16.16 -8.64 13.37
N PHE A 61 -16.53 -7.71 14.26
CA PHE A 61 -15.58 -7.17 15.24
C PHE A 61 -15.18 -8.19 16.31
N PHE A 62 -16.10 -9.03 16.75
CA PHE A 62 -15.78 -10.13 17.68
C PHE A 62 -14.89 -11.18 17.02
N LEU A 63 -15.11 -11.48 15.74
CA LEU A 63 -14.25 -12.39 14.99
C LEU A 63 -12.84 -11.84 14.74
N ALA A 64 -12.66 -10.52 14.80
CA ALA A 64 -11.35 -9.89 14.70
C ALA A 64 -10.52 -9.99 16.02
N LEU A 65 -11.14 -10.23 17.18
CA LEU A 65 -10.45 -10.32 18.46
C LEU A 65 -9.33 -11.37 18.50
N PRO A 66 -9.52 -12.63 18.05
CA PRO A 66 -8.44 -13.62 18.01
C PRO A 66 -7.25 -13.17 17.18
N LEU A 67 -7.50 -12.52 16.03
CA LEU A 67 -6.44 -11.97 15.18
C LEU A 67 -5.66 -10.86 15.89
N GLY A 68 -6.35 -9.99 16.64
CA GLY A 68 -5.73 -8.97 17.48
C GLY A 68 -4.84 -9.56 18.57
N ILE A 69 -5.27 -10.63 19.23
CA ILE A 69 -4.48 -11.35 20.26
C ILE A 69 -3.23 -11.98 19.63
N ILE A 70 -3.36 -12.62 18.47
CA ILE A 70 -2.23 -13.18 17.73
C ILE A 70 -1.24 -12.07 17.33
N GLY A 71 -1.74 -10.94 16.83
CA GLY A 71 -0.91 -9.78 16.49
C GLY A 71 -0.15 -9.23 17.70
N LEU A 72 -0.81 -9.14 18.85
CA LEU A 72 -0.17 -8.72 20.11
C LEU A 72 0.90 -9.72 20.57
N TYR A 73 0.62 -11.01 20.49
CA TYR A 73 1.59 -12.06 20.81
C TYR A 73 2.83 -11.99 19.91
N LEU A 74 2.63 -11.90 18.60
CA LEU A 74 3.72 -11.77 17.63
C LEU A 74 4.57 -10.52 17.88
N ARG A 75 3.96 -9.39 18.23
CA ARG A 75 4.68 -8.16 18.55
C ARG A 75 5.60 -8.31 19.78
N HIS A 76 5.23 -9.12 20.75
CA HIS A 76 6.07 -9.40 21.93
C HIS A 76 7.13 -10.49 21.68
N ALA A 77 6.86 -11.41 20.73
CA ALA A 77 7.74 -12.53 20.44
C ALA A 77 8.81 -12.19 19.38
N LEU A 78 8.61 -11.16 18.56
CA LEU A 78 9.57 -10.74 17.55
C LEU A 78 10.64 -9.83 18.16
N GLU A 79 11.90 -10.19 17.93
CA GLU A 79 13.06 -9.37 18.30
C GLU A 79 13.20 -8.17 17.36
N GLU A 80 13.89 -7.13 17.83
CA GLU A 80 14.25 -5.97 17.03
C GLU A 80 15.18 -6.35 15.87
N THR A 81 15.11 -5.60 14.77
CA THR A 81 15.92 -5.90 13.59
C THR A 81 17.42 -5.78 13.88
N PRO A 82 18.28 -6.64 13.30
CA PRO A 82 19.72 -6.54 13.49
C PRO A 82 20.31 -5.17 13.13
N ALA A 83 19.73 -4.50 12.12
CA ALA A 83 20.12 -3.15 11.71
C ALA A 83 19.81 -2.12 12.81
N PHE A 84 18.67 -2.24 13.46
CA PHE A 84 18.29 -1.38 14.58
C PHE A 84 19.13 -1.66 15.82
N GLN A 85 19.35 -2.95 16.17
CA GLN A 85 20.21 -3.36 17.29
C GLN A 85 21.62 -2.80 17.13
N GLN A 86 22.25 -2.98 15.96
CA GLN A 86 23.58 -2.41 15.67
C GLN A 86 23.62 -0.88 15.78
N HIS A 87 22.54 -0.22 15.40
CA HIS A 87 22.44 1.22 15.52
C HIS A 87 22.38 1.64 17.00
N MET A 88 21.59 0.95 17.82
CA MET A 88 21.49 1.16 19.27
C MET A 88 22.81 0.88 19.97
N ASP A 89 23.49 -0.22 19.64
CA ASP A 89 24.82 -0.57 20.21
C ASP A 89 25.86 0.52 19.92
N LYS A 90 25.86 1.06 18.72
CA LYS A 90 26.74 2.19 18.35
C LYS A 90 26.43 3.46 19.14
N LEU A 91 25.15 3.76 19.37
CA LEU A 91 24.74 4.91 20.20
C LEU A 91 25.17 4.72 21.67
N GLU A 92 24.97 3.53 22.23
CA GLU A 92 25.40 3.24 23.60
C GLU A 92 26.94 3.31 23.78
N GLN A 93 27.70 2.82 22.79
CA GLN A 93 29.15 2.93 22.78
C GLN A 93 29.62 4.38 22.66
N GLY A 94 28.96 5.20 21.83
CA GLY A 94 29.23 6.62 21.71
C GLY A 94 28.91 7.41 22.97
N ASP A 95 27.84 7.08 23.66
CA ASP A 95 27.42 7.72 24.92
C ASP A 95 28.38 7.37 26.07
N ARG A 96 28.86 6.12 26.16
CA ARG A 96 29.91 5.69 27.12
C ARG A 96 31.25 6.40 26.92
N GLN A 97 31.53 6.89 25.70
CA GLN A 97 32.74 7.64 25.38
C GLN A 97 32.56 9.17 25.54
N GLY A 98 31.39 9.64 25.99
CA GLY A 98 31.08 11.06 26.18
C GLY A 98 30.97 11.84 24.87
N LEU A 99 30.84 11.15 23.75
CA LEU A 99 30.98 11.72 22.39
C LEU A 99 29.65 12.03 21.71
N THR A 100 28.52 11.99 22.38
CA THR A 100 27.27 12.62 21.88
C THR A 100 26.03 12.07 22.57
N HIS A 101 25.11 12.93 22.97
CA HIS A 101 23.70 12.58 23.03
C HIS A 101 23.30 12.08 21.65
N GLY A 102 22.84 10.83 21.54
CA GLY A 102 22.42 10.26 20.27
C GLY A 102 21.53 11.24 19.51
N PRO A 103 21.72 11.44 18.20
CA PRO A 103 21.02 12.46 17.46
C PRO A 103 19.52 12.19 17.60
N LYS A 104 18.84 13.06 18.36
CA LYS A 104 17.37 13.14 18.29
C LYS A 104 17.09 13.49 16.83
N VAL A 105 16.64 12.50 16.05
CA VAL A 105 16.27 12.72 14.66
C VAL A 105 15.23 13.84 14.64
N SER A 106 15.67 15.02 14.24
CA SER A 106 14.80 16.18 14.13
C SER A 106 14.02 16.03 12.83
N PHE A 107 12.70 16.14 12.87
CA PHE A 107 11.88 16.27 11.66
C PHE A 107 12.42 17.38 10.73
N LYS A 108 13.02 18.42 11.31
CA LYS A 108 13.70 19.49 10.58
C LYS A 108 14.88 18.97 9.72
N GLU A 109 15.65 18.01 10.21
CA GLU A 109 16.74 17.39 9.45
C GLU A 109 16.22 16.60 8.26
N VAL A 110 15.19 15.78 8.47
CA VAL A 110 14.52 15.06 7.38
C VAL A 110 13.97 16.01 6.33
N ALA A 111 13.30 17.08 6.77
CA ALA A 111 12.68 18.05 5.88
C ALA A 111 13.69 18.93 5.13
N THR A 112 14.89 19.17 5.68
CA THR A 112 15.90 20.05 5.03
C THR A 112 16.90 19.27 4.19
N GLN A 113 17.40 18.13 4.68
CA GLN A 113 18.46 17.38 4.00
C GLN A 113 17.93 16.32 3.03
N HIS A 114 16.72 15.77 3.29
CA HIS A 114 16.13 14.68 2.51
C HIS A 114 14.79 15.02 1.86
N TRP A 115 14.49 16.33 1.68
CA TRP A 115 13.21 16.80 1.15
C TRP A 115 12.82 16.18 -0.21
N ARG A 116 13.80 15.95 -1.10
CA ARG A 116 13.55 15.31 -2.40
C ARG A 116 13.04 13.88 -2.23
N SER A 117 13.69 13.08 -1.38
CA SER A 117 13.25 11.72 -1.08
C SER A 117 11.90 11.71 -0.36
N LEU A 118 11.67 12.69 0.53
CA LEU A 118 10.41 12.84 1.23
C LEU A 118 9.25 13.15 0.25
N LEU A 119 9.41 14.13 -0.63
CA LEU A 119 8.40 14.47 -1.63
C LEU A 119 8.18 13.35 -2.63
N THR A 120 9.23 12.66 -3.07
CA THR A 120 9.10 11.50 -3.95
C THR A 120 8.33 10.38 -3.26
N CYS A 121 8.62 10.11 -1.98
CA CYS A 121 7.89 9.13 -1.18
C CYS A 121 6.42 9.52 -1.03
N ILE A 122 6.12 10.77 -0.65
CA ILE A 122 4.75 11.29 -0.52
C ILE A 122 3.98 11.11 -1.83
N GLY A 123 4.56 11.48 -2.97
CA GLY A 123 3.87 11.38 -4.24
C GLY A 123 3.60 9.95 -4.69
N ILE A 124 4.57 9.03 -4.53
CA ILE A 124 4.37 7.61 -4.84
C ILE A 124 3.29 7.01 -3.95
N VAL A 125 3.37 7.24 -2.63
CA VAL A 125 2.40 6.72 -1.67
C VAL A 125 1.01 7.33 -1.89
N ALA A 126 0.92 8.64 -2.21
CA ALA A 126 -0.35 9.29 -2.53
C ALA A 126 -1.01 8.69 -3.79
N ALA A 127 -0.26 8.55 -4.89
CA ALA A 127 -0.77 7.93 -6.11
C ALA A 127 -1.25 6.49 -5.87
N THR A 128 -0.48 5.71 -5.11
CA THR A 128 -0.83 4.34 -4.74
C THR A 128 -2.09 4.28 -3.90
N ASN A 129 -2.13 5.03 -2.78
CA ASN A 129 -3.24 4.95 -1.84
C ASN A 129 -4.52 5.58 -2.39
N VAL A 130 -4.44 6.64 -3.19
CA VAL A 130 -5.61 7.18 -3.90
C VAL A 130 -6.23 6.13 -4.81
N THR A 131 -5.40 5.41 -5.58
CA THR A 131 -5.89 4.31 -6.44
C THR A 131 -6.46 3.17 -5.61
N TYR A 132 -5.83 2.84 -4.48
CA TYR A 132 -6.27 1.82 -3.54
C TYR A 132 -7.64 2.15 -2.93
N TYR A 133 -7.81 3.35 -2.37
CA TYR A 133 -9.08 3.80 -1.79
C TYR A 133 -10.16 3.96 -2.87
N MET A 134 -9.80 4.41 -4.07
CA MET A 134 -10.74 4.46 -5.19
C MET A 134 -11.30 3.09 -5.52
N LEU A 135 -10.41 2.10 -5.73
CA LEU A 135 -10.82 0.78 -6.19
C LEU A 135 -11.46 -0.07 -5.08
N LEU A 136 -10.87 -0.10 -3.89
CA LEU A 136 -11.29 -1.06 -2.87
C LEU A 136 -12.31 -0.48 -1.87
N THR A 137 -12.34 0.84 -1.70
CA THR A 137 -13.23 1.48 -0.73
C THR A 137 -14.41 2.21 -1.41
N TYR A 138 -14.14 2.98 -2.47
CA TYR A 138 -15.15 3.79 -3.12
C TYR A 138 -16.00 3.01 -4.14
N MET A 139 -15.39 2.09 -4.91
CA MET A 139 -16.12 1.38 -5.98
C MET A 139 -17.34 0.60 -5.51
N PRO A 140 -17.37 -0.10 -4.35
CA PRO A 140 -18.61 -0.73 -3.89
C PRO A 140 -19.78 0.25 -3.80
N SER A 141 -19.54 1.42 -3.19
CA SER A 141 -20.53 2.49 -3.07
C SER A 141 -20.90 3.10 -4.43
N TYR A 142 -19.93 3.32 -5.30
CA TYR A 142 -20.17 3.82 -6.66
C TYR A 142 -21.05 2.88 -7.48
N LEU A 143 -20.82 1.57 -7.42
CA LEU A 143 -21.62 0.57 -8.11
C LEU A 143 -23.05 0.54 -7.57
N SER A 144 -23.26 0.66 -6.26
CA SER A 144 -24.59 0.61 -5.67
C SER A 144 -25.38 1.92 -5.84
N HIS A 145 -24.77 3.07 -5.53
CA HIS A 145 -25.47 4.35 -5.56
C HIS A 145 -25.60 4.95 -6.98
N ASN A 146 -24.53 4.94 -7.76
CA ASN A 146 -24.52 5.60 -9.06
C ASN A 146 -24.96 4.69 -10.20
N LEU A 147 -24.69 3.36 -10.11
CA LEU A 147 -25.05 2.41 -11.16
C LEU A 147 -26.20 1.48 -10.74
N HIS A 148 -26.78 1.67 -9.56
CA HIS A 148 -27.96 0.96 -9.06
C HIS A 148 -27.81 -0.56 -8.97
N TYR A 149 -26.60 -1.07 -8.76
CA TYR A 149 -26.37 -2.49 -8.46
C TYR A 149 -26.74 -2.77 -7.01
N LYS A 150 -27.22 -4.00 -6.73
CA LYS A 150 -27.43 -4.43 -5.35
C LYS A 150 -26.10 -4.35 -4.60
N GLU A 151 -26.13 -3.81 -3.38
CA GLU A 151 -24.93 -3.55 -2.58
C GLU A 151 -24.06 -4.80 -2.41
N ASN A 152 -24.65 -5.94 -2.04
CA ASN A 152 -23.93 -7.21 -1.92
C ASN A 152 -23.29 -7.66 -3.25
N SER A 153 -23.88 -7.36 -4.40
CA SER A 153 -23.30 -7.72 -5.70
C SER A 153 -22.08 -6.85 -6.01
N GLY A 154 -22.11 -5.56 -5.67
CA GLY A 154 -20.97 -4.66 -5.81
C GLY A 154 -19.77 -5.11 -4.96
N VAL A 155 -20.03 -5.46 -3.70
CA VAL A 155 -18.99 -5.98 -2.78
C VAL A 155 -18.40 -7.29 -3.28
N LEU A 156 -19.22 -8.22 -3.77
CA LEU A 156 -18.75 -9.51 -4.30
C LEU A 156 -17.86 -9.35 -5.54
N ILE A 157 -18.17 -8.40 -6.43
CA ILE A 157 -17.31 -8.08 -7.58
C ILE A 157 -15.94 -7.60 -7.11
N ILE A 158 -15.90 -6.71 -6.13
CA ILE A 158 -14.64 -6.20 -5.59
C ILE A 158 -13.85 -7.30 -4.88
N ILE A 159 -14.50 -8.18 -4.12
CA ILE A 159 -13.85 -9.36 -3.51
C ILE A 159 -13.20 -10.23 -4.59
N ALA A 160 -13.92 -10.53 -5.68
CA ALA A 160 -13.38 -11.34 -6.77
C ALA A 160 -12.16 -10.68 -7.43
N ILE A 161 -12.18 -9.36 -7.62
CA ILE A 161 -11.03 -8.57 -8.11
C ILE A 161 -9.86 -8.65 -7.12
N MET A 162 -10.11 -8.46 -5.81
CA MET A 162 -9.06 -8.55 -4.79
C MET A 162 -8.43 -9.95 -4.73
N VAL A 163 -9.22 -11.02 -4.87
CA VAL A 163 -8.69 -12.39 -4.95
C VAL A 163 -7.77 -12.53 -6.16
N GLY A 164 -8.14 -11.98 -7.32
CA GLY A 164 -7.26 -11.94 -8.50
C GLY A 164 -5.96 -11.20 -8.24
N MET A 165 -6.03 -10.07 -7.53
CA MET A 165 -4.85 -9.27 -7.16
C MET A 165 -3.84 -10.06 -6.30
N LEU A 166 -4.31 -10.93 -5.39
CA LEU A 166 -3.45 -11.75 -4.54
C LEU A 166 -2.47 -12.62 -5.33
N PHE A 167 -2.91 -13.16 -6.47
CA PHE A 167 -2.03 -14.00 -7.31
C PHE A 167 -1.02 -13.18 -8.12
N VAL A 168 -1.40 -11.98 -8.54
CA VAL A 168 -0.55 -11.11 -9.37
C VAL A 168 0.55 -10.43 -8.55
N GLN A 169 0.27 -10.11 -7.31
CA GLN A 169 1.14 -9.29 -6.47
C GLN A 169 2.51 -9.90 -6.17
N PRO A 170 2.65 -11.17 -5.70
CA PRO A 170 3.96 -11.78 -5.50
C PRO A 170 4.75 -11.94 -6.81
N PHE A 171 4.05 -12.15 -7.92
CA PHE A 171 4.65 -12.22 -9.23
C PHE A 171 5.30 -10.88 -9.62
N ILE A 172 4.62 -9.76 -9.40
CA ILE A 172 5.18 -8.42 -9.64
C ILE A 172 6.38 -8.17 -8.73
N GLY A 173 6.29 -8.53 -7.44
CA GLY A 173 7.41 -8.45 -6.51
C GLY A 173 8.64 -9.20 -7.01
N PHE A 174 8.47 -10.45 -7.47
CA PHE A 174 9.53 -11.27 -8.04
C PHE A 174 10.13 -10.67 -9.32
N VAL A 175 9.30 -10.20 -10.24
CA VAL A 175 9.77 -9.59 -11.49
C VAL A 175 10.50 -8.27 -11.22
N SER A 176 10.05 -7.51 -10.21
CA SER A 176 10.67 -6.24 -9.81
C SER A 176 12.10 -6.39 -9.29
N ASP A 177 12.43 -7.54 -8.71
CA ASP A 177 13.81 -7.85 -8.31
C ASP A 177 14.74 -8.05 -9.50
N LYS A 178 14.20 -8.40 -10.69
CA LYS A 178 14.98 -8.60 -11.92
C LYS A 178 15.11 -7.34 -12.77
N ILE A 179 13.99 -6.63 -13.01
CA ILE A 179 13.96 -5.51 -13.96
C ILE A 179 14.00 -4.13 -13.28
N GLY A 180 13.90 -4.10 -11.95
CA GLY A 180 13.86 -2.86 -11.18
C GLY A 180 12.45 -2.51 -10.69
N ARG A 181 12.37 -1.61 -9.72
CA ARG A 181 11.12 -1.15 -9.09
C ARG A 181 10.57 0.10 -9.76
N LYS A 182 11.48 0.97 -10.20
CA LYS A 182 11.14 2.21 -10.93
C LYS A 182 10.28 1.96 -12.17
N PRO A 183 10.55 0.95 -13.03
CA PRO A 183 9.72 0.65 -14.20
C PRO A 183 8.27 0.33 -13.83
N PHE A 184 8.02 -0.36 -12.71
CA PHE A 184 6.65 -0.68 -12.26
C PHE A 184 5.88 0.56 -11.82
N ILE A 185 6.51 1.47 -11.07
CA ILE A 185 5.90 2.73 -10.66
C ILE A 185 5.56 3.59 -11.89
N ILE A 186 6.46 3.68 -12.87
CA ILE A 186 6.21 4.40 -14.12
C ILE A 186 5.10 3.73 -14.92
N ALA A 187 5.15 2.40 -15.10
CA ALA A 187 4.13 1.65 -15.83
C ALA A 187 2.75 1.77 -15.16
N GLY A 188 2.69 1.70 -13.83
CA GLY A 188 1.47 1.94 -13.06
C GLY A 188 0.92 3.36 -13.29
N SER A 189 1.78 4.38 -13.22
CA SER A 189 1.39 5.77 -13.44
C SER A 189 0.90 6.02 -14.87
N VAL A 190 1.62 5.52 -15.87
CA VAL A 190 1.23 5.61 -17.29
C VAL A 190 -0.07 4.83 -17.53
N GLY A 191 -0.18 3.62 -16.97
CA GLY A 191 -1.41 2.82 -17.03
C GLY A 191 -2.59 3.57 -16.42
N LEU A 192 -2.42 4.16 -15.24
CA LEU A 192 -3.46 4.93 -14.58
C LEU A 192 -3.87 6.16 -15.41
N LEU A 193 -2.90 6.84 -16.04
CA LEU A 193 -3.16 8.02 -16.86
C LEU A 193 -3.99 7.69 -18.12
N PHE A 194 -3.66 6.62 -18.81
CA PHE A 194 -4.28 6.31 -20.11
C PHE A 194 -5.44 5.30 -20.00
N LEU A 195 -5.46 4.44 -19.00
CA LEU A 195 -6.47 3.39 -18.86
C LEU A 195 -7.63 3.76 -17.92
N SER A 196 -7.55 4.86 -17.15
CA SER A 196 -8.64 5.25 -16.25
C SER A 196 -9.93 5.53 -17.02
N ILE A 197 -9.89 6.34 -18.11
CA ILE A 197 -11.09 6.62 -18.90
C ILE A 197 -11.64 5.35 -19.55
N PRO A 198 -10.86 4.54 -20.31
CA PRO A 198 -11.34 3.27 -20.83
C PRO A 198 -11.93 2.32 -19.77
N ALA A 199 -11.29 2.24 -18.59
CA ALA A 199 -11.81 1.43 -17.50
C ALA A 199 -13.18 1.91 -17.01
N PHE A 200 -13.36 3.24 -16.84
CA PHE A 200 -14.65 3.80 -16.43
C PHE A 200 -15.72 3.71 -17.56
N MET A 201 -15.33 3.77 -18.83
CA MET A 201 -16.25 3.46 -19.93
C MET A 201 -16.80 2.03 -19.84
N LEU A 202 -15.97 1.07 -19.45
CA LEU A 202 -16.41 -0.30 -19.23
C LEU A 202 -17.28 -0.43 -17.97
N ILE A 203 -16.89 0.23 -16.87
CA ILE A 203 -17.61 0.21 -15.59
C ILE A 203 -19.01 0.81 -15.75
N THR A 204 -19.16 1.90 -16.47
CA THR A 204 -20.45 2.58 -16.67
C THR A 204 -21.34 1.93 -17.74
N SER A 205 -20.87 0.88 -18.43
CA SER A 205 -21.60 0.21 -19.52
C SER A 205 -22.87 -0.54 -19.09
N GLY A 206 -23.08 -0.77 -17.78
CA GLY A 206 -24.23 -1.49 -17.24
C GLY A 206 -24.18 -3.01 -17.41
N LYS A 207 -23.11 -3.57 -18.02
CA LYS A 207 -22.95 -5.02 -18.20
C LYS A 207 -21.92 -5.56 -17.20
N ILE A 208 -22.31 -6.54 -16.38
CA ILE A 208 -21.48 -7.06 -15.28
C ILE A 208 -20.09 -7.54 -15.75
N GLY A 209 -20.00 -8.18 -16.91
CA GLY A 209 -18.72 -8.63 -17.46
C GLY A 209 -17.79 -7.46 -17.87
N LEU A 210 -18.35 -6.36 -18.37
CA LEU A 210 -17.58 -5.17 -18.71
C LEU A 210 -17.19 -4.38 -17.47
N ILE A 211 -18.05 -4.33 -16.45
CA ILE A 211 -17.73 -3.75 -15.15
C ILE A 211 -16.53 -4.50 -14.55
N PHE A 212 -16.60 -5.84 -14.53
CA PHE A 212 -15.50 -6.66 -14.04
C PHE A 212 -14.20 -6.40 -14.81
N ALA A 213 -14.26 -6.30 -16.15
CA ALA A 213 -13.10 -6.00 -16.98
C ALA A 213 -12.51 -4.61 -16.69
N GLY A 214 -13.35 -3.57 -16.52
CA GLY A 214 -12.90 -2.23 -16.17
C GLY A 214 -12.22 -2.19 -14.79
N LEU A 215 -12.81 -2.83 -13.79
CA LEU A 215 -12.23 -2.95 -12.46
C LEU A 215 -10.92 -3.75 -12.47
N LEU A 216 -10.84 -4.82 -13.28
CA LEU A 216 -9.63 -5.62 -13.42
C LEU A 216 -8.48 -4.80 -14.03
N ILE A 217 -8.75 -3.94 -15.00
CA ILE A 217 -7.75 -3.01 -15.55
C ILE A 217 -7.17 -2.13 -14.44
N LEU A 218 -8.03 -1.50 -13.63
CA LEU A 218 -7.58 -0.66 -12.51
C LEU A 218 -6.83 -1.48 -11.44
N ALA A 219 -7.24 -2.72 -11.19
CA ALA A 219 -6.60 -3.62 -10.25
C ALA A 219 -5.18 -4.02 -10.68
N VAL A 220 -4.99 -4.32 -11.97
CA VAL A 220 -3.65 -4.62 -12.53
C VAL A 220 -2.75 -3.40 -12.41
N VAL A 221 -3.26 -2.21 -12.73
CA VAL A 221 -2.51 -0.96 -12.59
C VAL A 221 -2.15 -0.69 -11.13
N LEU A 222 -3.07 -0.91 -10.20
CA LEU A 222 -2.80 -0.79 -8.77
C LEU A 222 -1.73 -1.78 -8.29
N ASN A 223 -1.75 -3.02 -8.78
CA ASN A 223 -0.75 -4.03 -8.43
C ASN A 223 0.67 -3.63 -8.83
N PHE A 224 0.85 -2.83 -9.90
CA PHE A 224 2.17 -2.30 -10.26
C PHE A 224 2.75 -1.38 -9.19
N PHE A 225 1.92 -0.66 -8.47
CA PHE A 225 2.37 0.16 -7.34
C PHE A 225 2.59 -0.69 -6.08
N ILE A 226 1.55 -1.39 -5.61
CA ILE A 226 1.62 -2.10 -4.33
C ILE A 226 2.62 -3.25 -4.34
N GLY A 227 2.78 -3.95 -5.46
CA GLY A 227 3.74 -5.06 -5.56
C GLY A 227 5.21 -4.66 -5.35
N VAL A 228 5.53 -3.37 -5.43
CA VAL A 228 6.90 -2.86 -5.22
C VAL A 228 7.02 -1.89 -4.04
N MET A 229 5.91 -1.48 -3.43
CA MET A 229 5.88 -0.39 -2.45
C MET A 229 6.68 -0.73 -1.18
N ALA A 230 6.40 -1.88 -0.56
CA ALA A 230 7.06 -2.31 0.69
C ALA A 230 8.59 -2.46 0.57
N SER A 231 9.08 -2.77 -0.63
CA SER A 231 10.53 -2.90 -0.89
C SER A 231 11.19 -1.59 -1.31
N THR A 232 10.42 -0.66 -1.91
CA THR A 232 10.92 0.62 -2.45
C THR A 232 11.05 1.68 -1.37
N LEU A 233 10.00 1.87 -0.58
CA LEU A 233 9.91 3.00 0.34
C LEU A 233 10.99 2.99 1.44
N PRO A 234 11.28 1.86 2.13
CA PRO A 234 12.36 1.81 3.12
C PRO A 234 13.73 2.07 2.51
N ALA A 235 13.96 1.67 1.25
CA ALA A 235 15.23 1.85 0.57
C ALA A 235 15.53 3.32 0.18
N MET A 236 14.55 4.21 0.25
CA MET A 236 14.73 5.63 -0.04
C MET A 236 15.44 6.41 1.07
N PHE A 237 15.44 5.88 2.29
CA PHE A 237 15.95 6.56 3.48
C PHE A 237 17.07 5.80 4.18
N PRO A 238 18.08 6.49 4.74
CA PRO A 238 19.13 5.84 5.56
C PRO A 238 18.55 5.31 6.87
N THR A 239 19.17 4.28 7.47
CA THR A 239 18.63 3.54 8.62
C THR A 239 18.23 4.45 9.78
N HIS A 240 19.07 5.43 10.17
CA HIS A 240 18.81 6.31 11.32
C HIS A 240 17.59 7.24 11.13
N LEU A 241 17.20 7.55 9.88
CA LEU A 241 16.03 8.39 9.56
C LEU A 241 14.85 7.60 9.02
N ARG A 242 15.06 6.34 8.62
CA ARG A 242 14.13 5.53 7.84
C ARG A 242 12.73 5.49 8.44
N TYR A 243 12.62 5.15 9.72
CA TYR A 243 11.31 5.02 10.37
C TYR A 243 10.59 6.38 10.42
N SER A 244 11.25 7.43 10.93
CA SER A 244 10.63 8.74 11.11
C SER A 244 10.25 9.40 9.77
N ALA A 245 11.14 9.31 8.76
CA ALA A 245 10.90 9.89 7.45
C ALA A 245 9.79 9.14 6.71
N LEU A 246 9.84 7.81 6.72
CA LEU A 246 8.85 6.98 6.04
C LEU A 246 7.49 7.10 6.72
N ALA A 247 7.41 7.03 8.06
CA ALA A 247 6.16 7.18 8.80
C ALA A 247 5.51 8.55 8.54
N SER A 248 6.30 9.63 8.53
CA SER A 248 5.80 10.96 8.25
C SER A 248 5.27 11.09 6.81
N ALA A 249 6.05 10.64 5.82
CA ALA A 249 5.63 10.66 4.42
C ALA A 249 4.39 9.82 4.19
N PHE A 250 4.35 8.61 4.76
CA PHE A 250 3.22 7.69 4.61
C PHE A 250 1.94 8.26 5.22
N ASN A 251 2.00 8.78 6.46
CA ASN A 251 0.82 9.33 7.12
C ASN A 251 0.26 10.57 6.41
N VAL A 252 1.12 11.48 5.93
CA VAL A 252 0.69 12.62 5.11
C VAL A 252 -0.02 12.14 3.84
N SER A 253 0.52 11.13 3.17
CA SER A 253 -0.04 10.59 1.94
C SER A 253 -1.37 9.86 2.17
N VAL A 254 -1.47 9.10 3.28
CA VAL A 254 -2.72 8.42 3.67
C VAL A 254 -3.80 9.43 4.03
N LEU A 255 -3.45 10.56 4.67
CA LEU A 255 -4.41 11.64 4.93
C LEU A 255 -4.99 12.21 3.63
N ILE A 256 -4.14 12.46 2.63
CA ILE A 256 -4.57 12.91 1.29
C ILE A 256 -5.48 11.85 0.64
N ALA A 257 -5.05 10.58 0.67
CA ALA A 257 -5.78 9.50 0.04
C ALA A 257 -7.09 9.15 0.75
N GLY A 258 -7.14 9.31 2.08
CA GLY A 258 -8.35 9.05 2.89
C GLY A 258 -9.53 9.95 2.56
N VAL A 259 -9.27 11.14 2.01
CA VAL A 259 -10.32 12.06 1.53
C VAL A 259 -10.91 11.61 0.19
N THR A 260 -10.24 10.72 -0.56
CA THR A 260 -10.62 10.31 -1.92
C THR A 260 -12.08 9.86 -2.03
N PRO A 261 -12.64 8.94 -1.21
CA PRO A 261 -14.02 8.51 -1.35
C PRO A 261 -15.02 9.66 -1.25
N THR A 262 -14.85 10.53 -0.26
CA THR A 262 -15.73 11.69 -0.04
C THR A 262 -15.58 12.75 -1.13
N ALA A 263 -14.34 13.07 -1.52
CA ALA A 263 -14.07 14.06 -2.56
C ALA A 263 -14.64 13.62 -3.92
N VAL A 264 -14.46 12.35 -4.26
CA VAL A 264 -14.94 11.81 -5.53
C VAL A 264 -16.46 11.66 -5.54
N ALA A 265 -17.08 11.23 -4.44
CA ALA A 265 -18.53 11.20 -4.32
C ALA A 265 -19.14 12.59 -4.52
N TRP A 266 -18.58 13.60 -3.85
CA TRP A 266 -18.99 15.00 -4.01
C TRP A 266 -18.81 15.51 -5.44
N LEU A 267 -17.69 15.18 -6.12
CA LEU A 267 -17.44 15.56 -7.49
C LEU A 267 -18.48 14.95 -8.44
N VAL A 268 -18.77 13.66 -8.30
CA VAL A 268 -19.78 12.98 -9.13
C VAL A 268 -21.17 13.61 -8.91
N GLU A 269 -21.55 13.85 -7.66
CA GLU A 269 -22.85 14.43 -7.34
C GLU A 269 -22.98 15.88 -7.81
N SER A 270 -21.95 16.71 -7.62
CA SER A 270 -21.99 18.13 -7.99
C SER A 270 -21.93 18.38 -9.48
N THR A 271 -21.28 17.51 -10.25
CA THR A 271 -21.11 17.67 -11.71
C THR A 271 -22.08 16.82 -12.52
N ASN A 272 -22.72 15.81 -11.89
CA ASN A 272 -23.48 14.76 -12.58
C ASN A 272 -22.69 14.01 -13.65
N ASP A 273 -21.34 13.97 -13.51
CA ASP A 273 -20.45 13.28 -14.44
C ASP A 273 -19.88 12.01 -13.78
N LEU A 274 -20.27 10.84 -14.32
CA LEU A 274 -19.81 9.53 -13.86
C LEU A 274 -18.32 9.27 -14.14
N PHE A 275 -17.65 10.12 -14.92
CA PHE A 275 -16.22 10.00 -15.21
C PHE A 275 -15.32 10.77 -14.23
N MET A 276 -15.88 11.52 -13.29
CA MET A 276 -15.08 12.25 -12.28
C MET A 276 -14.08 11.37 -11.54
N PRO A 277 -14.39 10.11 -11.16
CA PRO A 277 -13.39 9.23 -10.56
C PRO A 277 -12.19 8.97 -11.48
N ALA A 278 -12.40 8.83 -12.78
CA ALA A 278 -11.33 8.63 -13.76
C ALA A 278 -10.41 9.87 -13.84
N TYR A 279 -10.99 11.06 -13.92
CA TYR A 279 -10.20 12.31 -13.96
C TYR A 279 -9.41 12.51 -12.66
N TYR A 280 -10.01 12.19 -11.53
CA TYR A 280 -9.33 12.25 -10.23
C TYR A 280 -8.11 11.31 -10.19
N LEU A 281 -8.25 10.08 -10.67
CA LEU A 281 -7.15 9.13 -10.80
C LEU A 281 -6.04 9.64 -11.73
N MET A 282 -6.40 10.27 -12.85
CA MET A 282 -5.43 10.84 -13.79
C MET A 282 -4.59 11.96 -13.17
N VAL A 283 -5.16 12.79 -12.30
CA VAL A 283 -4.39 13.82 -11.56
C VAL A 283 -3.30 13.14 -10.71
N PHE A 284 -3.64 12.10 -9.95
CA PHE A 284 -2.67 11.38 -9.15
C PHE A 284 -1.73 10.50 -9.98
N ALA A 285 -2.14 10.08 -11.17
CA ALA A 285 -1.26 9.42 -12.13
C ALA A 285 -0.11 10.35 -12.57
N VAL A 286 -0.39 11.63 -12.82
CA VAL A 286 0.64 12.63 -13.13
C VAL A 286 1.59 12.80 -11.96
N VAL A 287 1.09 12.88 -10.71
CA VAL A 287 1.93 12.94 -9.51
C VAL A 287 2.81 11.70 -9.40
N GLY A 288 2.23 10.51 -9.57
CA GLY A 288 2.96 9.23 -9.56
C GLY A 288 4.01 9.15 -10.67
N LEU A 289 3.72 9.67 -11.86
CA LEU A 289 4.66 9.68 -12.98
C LEU A 289 5.86 10.61 -12.71
N ILE A 290 5.61 11.83 -12.25
CA ILE A 290 6.68 12.80 -11.92
C ILE A 290 7.58 12.21 -10.82
N THR A 291 6.98 11.66 -9.77
CA THR A 291 7.74 11.09 -8.65
C THR A 291 8.45 9.80 -9.04
N GLY A 292 7.84 8.96 -9.86
CA GLY A 292 8.47 7.75 -10.42
C GLY A 292 9.67 8.07 -11.33
N LEU A 293 9.58 9.12 -12.16
CA LEU A 293 10.69 9.55 -13.00
C LEU A 293 11.86 10.12 -12.17
N THR A 294 11.58 10.87 -11.11
CA THR A 294 12.61 11.48 -10.25
C THR A 294 13.21 10.51 -9.25
N MET A 295 12.54 9.41 -8.96
CA MET A 295 13.01 8.40 -8.03
C MET A 295 14.27 7.69 -8.56
N LYS A 296 15.21 7.37 -7.64
CA LYS A 296 16.37 6.54 -7.95
C LYS A 296 15.98 5.06 -7.85
N GLU A 297 16.51 4.24 -8.78
CA GLU A 297 16.32 2.78 -8.71
C GLU A 297 16.93 2.21 -7.42
N THR A 298 16.16 1.35 -6.74
CA THR A 298 16.52 0.76 -5.45
C THR A 298 16.70 -0.77 -5.51
N ALA A 299 16.38 -1.41 -6.64
CA ALA A 299 16.50 -2.85 -6.77
C ALA A 299 17.98 -3.30 -6.73
N ASN A 300 18.22 -4.47 -6.13
CA ASN A 300 19.54 -5.10 -6.03
C ASN A 300 20.63 -4.20 -5.41
N LYS A 301 20.22 -3.23 -4.57
CA LYS A 301 21.15 -2.33 -3.89
C LYS A 301 21.03 -2.55 -2.38
N PRO A 302 22.15 -2.52 -1.63
CA PRO A 302 22.10 -2.57 -0.19
C PRO A 302 21.32 -1.36 0.36
N LEU A 303 20.63 -1.58 1.47
CA LEU A 303 19.97 -0.48 2.18
C LEU A 303 21.03 0.47 2.72
N ARG A 304 20.78 1.79 2.59
CA ARG A 304 21.71 2.81 3.08
C ARG A 304 21.82 2.74 4.61
N GLY A 305 23.04 2.58 5.12
CA GLY A 305 23.33 2.54 6.54
C GLY A 305 23.00 1.23 7.25
N ALA A 306 22.37 0.25 6.60
CA ALA A 306 22.16 -1.08 7.16
C ALA A 306 23.40 -1.96 6.94
N ALA A 307 23.68 -2.87 7.90
CA ALA A 307 24.59 -3.96 7.66
C ALA A 307 24.04 -4.83 6.51
N PRO A 308 24.92 -5.45 5.67
CA PRO A 308 24.45 -6.37 4.65
C PRO A 308 23.62 -7.48 5.31
N ALA A 309 22.53 -7.88 4.65
CA ALA A 309 21.69 -8.97 5.14
C ALA A 309 22.56 -10.22 5.35
N ALA A 310 22.35 -10.94 6.44
CA ALA A 310 23.18 -12.08 6.81
C ALA A 310 23.25 -13.18 5.74
N SER A 311 22.25 -13.23 4.85
CA SER A 311 22.20 -14.18 3.73
C SER A 311 23.16 -13.85 2.58
N ASP A 312 23.51 -12.60 2.33
CA ASP A 312 24.47 -12.24 1.29
C ASP A 312 25.91 -12.57 1.72
N MET A 313 26.18 -12.67 3.02
CA MET A 313 27.47 -13.13 3.55
C MET A 313 27.59 -14.66 3.55
N ALA A 314 26.48 -15.40 3.56
CA ALA A 314 26.50 -16.87 3.51
C ALA A 314 26.72 -17.41 2.08
N GLU A 315 26.31 -16.65 1.05
CA GLU A 315 26.56 -17.01 -0.36
C GLU A 315 27.95 -16.55 -0.88
N ALA A 316 28.65 -15.71 -0.11
CA ALA A 316 30.00 -15.20 -0.48
C ALA A 316 31.15 -16.02 0.12
N LYS A 317 30.85 -17.12 0.84
CA LYS A 317 31.78 -18.14 1.32
C LYS A 317 31.58 -19.43 0.51
#